data_4ed9196c23aba5c2ee09bb074d83a75e
#
_entry.id   4ed9196c23aba5c2ee09bb074d83a75e
#
_cell.length_a   1.000
_cell.length_b   1.000
_cell.length_c   1.000
_cell.angle_alpha   90.00
_cell.angle_beta   90.00
_cell.angle_gamma   90.00
#
_symmetry.space_group_name_H-M   'P 1'
#
loop_
_entity.id
_entity.type
_entity.pdbx_description
1 polymer ?
#
loop_
_entity_poly.entity_id
_entity_poly.type
_entity_poly.pdbx_seq_one_letter_code
_entity_poly.pdbx_strand_id
1 'polypeptide(L)'
;MEIRFVEPAEVEQLRRNVQTAFPSKTPQALLDNMPGELVRPEEGRYLGCFDDDGIMIGSLLMMDFEMNVRGKMMKMGAPAYVSTNFLHKKEHIARNLLRVQMGVFAQTGTAVGALHPFNPAFYRKMGYGYCTEQVMYSPRPQYIRSYGDKSGLSYAGP
;
A
#
# COMPACT_ATOMS: atom_id res chain seq x y z
N MET A 1 1.79 -17.58 15.77
CA MET A 1 1.66 -16.51 14.74
C MET A 1 1.86 -15.17 15.39
N GLU A 2 2.85 -14.38 14.94
CA GLU A 2 3.27 -13.09 15.49
C GLU A 2 3.15 -11.99 14.42
N ILE A 3 2.72 -10.77 14.83
CA ILE A 3 2.73 -9.59 13.95
C ILE A 3 3.61 -8.53 14.58
N ARG A 4 4.65 -8.14 13.85
CA ARG A 4 5.64 -7.14 14.26
C ARG A 4 6.23 -6.39 13.07
N PHE A 5 7.02 -5.37 13.34
CA PHE A 5 7.79 -4.72 12.27
C PHE A 5 8.83 -5.67 11.68
N VAL A 6 9.03 -5.54 10.38
CA VAL A 6 10.00 -6.32 9.61
C VAL A 6 11.40 -5.81 9.90
N GLU A 7 12.31 -6.72 10.21
CA GLU A 7 13.71 -6.41 10.44
C GLU A 7 14.55 -6.42 9.16
N PRO A 8 15.71 -5.74 9.11
CA PRO A 8 16.58 -5.70 7.92
C PRO A 8 16.96 -7.08 7.38
N ALA A 9 17.16 -8.06 8.25
CA ALA A 9 17.48 -9.43 7.87
C ALA A 9 16.34 -10.16 7.14
N GLU A 10 15.11 -9.67 7.24
CA GLU A 10 13.90 -10.31 6.72
C GLU A 10 13.42 -9.71 5.38
N VAL A 11 14.15 -8.74 4.84
CA VAL A 11 13.79 -8.02 3.59
C VAL A 11 13.56 -8.98 2.43
N GLU A 12 14.34 -10.05 2.34
CA GLU A 12 14.18 -11.02 1.27
C GLU A 12 12.88 -11.83 1.39
N GLN A 13 12.45 -12.17 2.60
CA GLN A 13 11.14 -12.77 2.83
C GLN A 13 10.01 -11.80 2.45
N LEU A 14 10.16 -10.51 2.83
CA LEU A 14 9.22 -9.45 2.48
C LEU A 14 9.07 -9.32 0.95
N ARG A 15 10.18 -9.25 0.21
CA ARG A 15 10.17 -9.18 -1.26
C ARG A 15 9.41 -10.35 -1.89
N ARG A 16 9.72 -11.58 -1.49
CA ARG A 16 9.04 -12.78 -2.00
C ARG A 16 7.55 -12.75 -1.73
N ASN A 17 7.17 -12.35 -0.51
CA ASN A 17 5.76 -12.28 -0.12
C ASN A 17 5.00 -11.22 -0.95
N VAL A 18 5.57 -10.02 -1.12
CA VAL A 18 4.98 -8.95 -1.93
C VAL A 18 4.92 -9.34 -3.42
N GLN A 19 5.98 -9.90 -3.99
CA GLN A 19 6.00 -10.34 -5.39
C GLN A 19 4.94 -11.40 -5.69
N THR A 20 4.72 -12.32 -4.76
CA THR A 20 3.70 -13.36 -4.92
C THR A 20 2.30 -12.76 -4.97
N ALA A 21 2.04 -11.73 -4.17
CA ALA A 21 0.74 -11.07 -4.10
C ALA A 21 0.52 -10.05 -5.24
N PHE A 22 1.59 -9.42 -5.71
CA PHE A 22 1.58 -8.38 -6.74
C PHE A 22 2.53 -8.74 -7.89
N PRO A 23 2.23 -9.80 -8.66
CA PRO A 23 3.08 -10.21 -9.78
C PRO A 23 3.09 -9.13 -10.85
N SER A 24 4.27 -8.65 -11.25
CA SER A 24 4.41 -7.80 -12.43
C SER A 24 4.71 -8.66 -13.66
N LYS A 25 4.47 -8.08 -14.85
CA LYS A 25 4.84 -8.71 -16.12
C LYS A 25 6.36 -8.91 -16.25
N THR A 26 7.14 -8.16 -15.49
CA THR A 26 8.59 -8.29 -15.35
C THR A 26 8.90 -8.36 -13.86
N PRO A 27 9.16 -9.56 -13.30
CA PRO A 27 9.51 -9.72 -11.88
C PRO A 27 10.67 -8.82 -11.43
N GLN A 28 11.66 -8.63 -12.31
CA GLN A 28 12.80 -7.75 -12.06
C GLN A 28 12.39 -6.29 -11.98
N ALA A 29 11.49 -5.82 -12.86
CA ALA A 29 11.00 -4.45 -12.82
C ALA A 29 10.24 -4.10 -11.53
N LEU A 30 9.68 -5.06 -10.82
CA LEU A 30 9.12 -4.84 -9.48
C LEU A 30 10.21 -4.65 -8.43
N LEU A 31 11.31 -5.38 -8.56
CA LEU A 31 12.49 -5.22 -7.69
C LEU A 31 13.20 -3.89 -7.97
N ASP A 32 13.31 -3.51 -9.25
CA ASP A 32 13.99 -2.30 -9.69
C ASP A 32 13.12 -1.03 -9.51
N ASN A 33 11.79 -1.17 -9.60
CA ASN A 33 10.81 -0.10 -9.41
C ASN A 33 10.11 -0.12 -8.05
N MET A 34 10.43 -1.06 -7.16
CA MET A 34 10.24 -0.79 -5.75
C MET A 34 11.28 0.28 -5.41
N PRO A 35 10.89 1.55 -5.25
CA PRO A 35 11.84 2.56 -4.79
C PRO A 35 12.53 1.97 -3.58
N GLY A 36 13.84 2.09 -3.48
CA GLY A 36 14.58 1.63 -2.31
C GLY A 36 14.00 2.18 -1.00
N GLU A 37 13.25 3.29 -1.12
CA GLU A 37 12.44 3.91 -0.08
C GLU A 37 11.22 3.07 0.37
N LEU A 38 10.65 2.22 -0.49
CA LEU A 38 9.50 1.38 -0.10
C LEU A 38 9.92 0.13 0.67
N VAL A 39 11.19 -0.25 0.62
CA VAL A 39 11.70 -1.42 1.34
C VAL A 39 12.84 -0.95 2.27
N ARG A 40 12.48 -0.17 3.28
CA ARG A 40 13.39 0.23 4.36
C ARG A 40 12.83 -0.28 5.68
N PRO A 41 13.06 -1.57 6.01
CA PRO A 41 12.57 -2.15 7.26
C PRO A 41 13.13 -1.43 8.49
N GLU A 42 14.30 -0.82 8.36
CA GLU A 42 14.94 -0.01 9.41
C GLU A 42 14.11 1.21 9.81
N GLU A 43 13.24 1.70 8.95
CA GLU A 43 12.31 2.79 9.26
C GLU A 43 11.03 2.31 9.95
N GLY A 44 10.86 1.00 10.14
CA GLY A 44 9.70 0.41 10.80
C GLY A 44 8.39 0.55 10.04
N ARG A 45 8.46 0.72 8.72
CA ARG A 45 7.29 0.97 7.87
C ARG A 45 6.53 -0.28 7.45
N TYR A 46 7.15 -1.45 7.48
CA TYR A 46 6.49 -2.71 7.15
C TYR A 46 6.11 -3.50 8.39
N LEU A 47 4.86 -3.94 8.44
CA LEU A 47 4.42 -4.99 9.35
C LEU A 47 4.51 -6.34 8.64
N GLY A 48 5.10 -7.32 9.28
CA GLY A 48 5.14 -8.73 8.88
C GLY A 48 4.27 -9.56 9.81
N CYS A 49 3.62 -10.56 9.26
CA CYS A 49 2.99 -11.63 10.00
C CYS A 49 3.82 -12.89 9.81
N PHE A 50 4.28 -13.48 10.91
CA PHE A 50 5.18 -14.63 10.93
C PHE A 50 4.47 -15.83 11.57
N ASP A 51 4.74 -17.01 11.04
CA ASP A 51 4.33 -18.27 11.67
C ASP A 51 5.25 -18.63 12.84
N ASP A 52 5.04 -19.81 13.42
CA ASP A 52 5.79 -20.25 14.60
C ASP A 52 7.23 -20.69 14.25
N ASP A 53 7.53 -20.88 12.97
CA ASP A 53 8.86 -21.19 12.42
C ASP A 53 9.61 -19.91 11.97
N GLY A 54 9.03 -18.73 12.15
CA GLY A 54 9.60 -17.45 11.74
C GLY A 54 9.52 -17.17 10.24
N ILE A 55 8.66 -17.88 9.52
CA ILE A 55 8.42 -17.64 8.09
C ILE A 55 7.36 -16.56 7.92
N MET A 56 7.65 -15.56 7.08
CA MET A 56 6.70 -14.49 6.78
C MET A 56 5.55 -15.00 5.91
N ILE A 57 4.36 -15.01 6.47
CA ILE A 57 3.12 -15.48 5.82
C ILE A 57 2.19 -14.35 5.37
N GLY A 58 2.53 -13.10 5.69
CA GLY A 58 1.84 -11.90 5.23
C GLY A 58 2.59 -10.64 5.56
N SER A 59 2.31 -9.56 4.85
CA SER A 59 2.92 -8.25 5.10
C SER A 59 2.01 -7.09 4.70
N LEU A 60 2.34 -5.90 5.21
CA LEU A 60 1.65 -4.66 4.95
C LEU A 60 2.63 -3.50 5.07
N LEU A 61 2.67 -2.60 4.07
CA LEU A 61 3.36 -1.32 4.15
C LEU A 61 2.48 -0.29 4.84
N MET A 62 3.02 0.39 5.83
CA MET A 62 2.41 1.57 6.45
C MET A 62 2.96 2.82 5.78
N MET A 63 2.08 3.62 5.19
CA MET A 63 2.43 4.89 4.56
C MET A 63 1.83 6.04 5.37
N ASP A 64 2.62 7.10 5.56
CA ASP A 64 2.22 8.31 6.27
C ASP A 64 2.01 9.44 5.27
N PHE A 65 0.88 10.12 5.41
CA PHE A 65 0.46 11.24 4.60
C PHE A 65 -0.14 12.35 5.47
N GLU A 66 -0.39 13.48 4.85
CA GLU A 66 -1.26 14.53 5.38
C GLU A 66 -2.49 14.68 4.47
N MET A 67 -3.64 14.87 5.08
CA MET A 67 -4.91 15.05 4.38
C MET A 67 -5.58 16.35 4.83
N ASN A 68 -6.04 17.14 3.86
CA ASN A 68 -6.87 18.29 4.15
C ASN A 68 -8.31 17.84 4.41
N VAL A 69 -8.76 17.95 5.64
CA VAL A 69 -10.13 17.64 6.04
C VAL A 69 -10.83 18.95 6.41
N ARG A 70 -11.65 19.45 5.51
CA ARG A 70 -12.42 20.70 5.69
C ARG A 70 -11.56 21.90 6.10
N GLY A 71 -10.42 22.08 5.42
CA GLY A 71 -9.48 23.19 5.67
C GLY A 71 -8.45 22.95 6.78
N LYS A 72 -8.51 21.80 7.48
CA LYS A 72 -7.54 21.42 8.50
C LYS A 72 -6.67 20.28 7.99
N MET A 73 -5.34 20.46 8.06
CA MET A 73 -4.39 19.39 7.77
C MET A 73 -4.35 18.40 8.93
N MET A 74 -4.49 17.13 8.63
CA MET A 74 -4.52 16.02 9.58
C MET A 74 -3.59 14.90 9.10
N LYS A 75 -2.94 14.23 10.06
CA LYS A 75 -2.18 13.02 9.75
C LYS A 75 -3.12 11.95 9.21
N MET A 76 -2.76 11.37 8.07
CA MET A 76 -3.44 10.28 7.41
C MET A 76 -2.49 9.12 7.21
N GLY A 77 -2.93 7.92 7.53
CA GLY A 77 -2.18 6.70 7.26
C GLY A 77 -2.84 5.87 6.16
N ALA A 78 -2.03 5.18 5.37
CA ALA A 78 -2.54 4.28 4.34
C ALA A 78 -1.84 2.91 4.40
N PRO A 79 -2.60 1.80 4.35
CA PRO A 79 -2.04 0.50 4.06
C PRO A 79 -1.76 0.36 2.57
N ALA A 80 -0.57 -0.10 2.24
CA ALA A 80 -0.21 -0.48 0.88
C ALA A 80 0.40 -1.89 0.88
N TYR A 81 0.49 -2.52 -0.28
CA TYR A 81 1.07 -3.85 -0.46
C TYR A 81 0.61 -4.88 0.56
N VAL A 82 -0.68 -4.84 0.93
CA VAL A 82 -1.27 -5.84 1.82
C VAL A 82 -1.22 -7.20 1.14
N SER A 83 -0.38 -8.07 1.65
CA SER A 83 -0.12 -9.39 1.06
C SER A 83 -0.37 -10.51 2.05
N THR A 84 -0.73 -11.67 1.52
CA THR A 84 -0.89 -12.91 2.29
C THR A 84 -0.42 -14.07 1.44
N ASN A 85 0.42 -14.92 1.99
CA ASN A 85 0.86 -16.14 1.34
C ASN A 85 -0.34 -17.01 0.96
N PHE A 86 -0.32 -17.57 -0.26
CA PHE A 86 -1.44 -18.34 -0.80
C PHE A 86 -1.79 -19.58 0.02
N LEU A 87 -0.82 -20.17 0.70
CA LEU A 87 -1.03 -21.33 1.57
C LEU A 87 -1.79 -20.98 2.86
N HIS A 88 -1.76 -19.72 3.26
CA HIS A 88 -2.37 -19.19 4.49
C HIS A 88 -3.61 -18.34 4.24
N LYS A 89 -4.29 -18.56 3.10
CA LYS A 89 -5.56 -17.87 2.78
C LYS A 89 -6.65 -18.27 3.77
N LYS A 90 -7.49 -17.29 4.13
CA LYS A 90 -8.62 -17.42 5.07
C LYS A 90 -8.23 -17.53 6.56
N GLU A 91 -6.97 -17.40 6.91
CA GLU A 91 -6.48 -17.35 8.30
C GLU A 91 -6.53 -15.93 8.90
N HIS A 92 -7.25 -15.03 8.27
CA HIS A 92 -7.45 -13.65 8.72
C HIS A 92 -6.17 -12.78 8.84
N ILE A 93 -5.06 -13.18 8.20
CA ILE A 93 -3.76 -12.50 8.28
C ILE A 93 -3.88 -11.03 7.91
N ALA A 94 -4.43 -10.70 6.73
CA ALA A 94 -4.60 -9.32 6.28
C ALA A 94 -5.46 -8.49 7.25
N ARG A 95 -6.52 -9.09 7.82
CA ARG A 95 -7.36 -8.44 8.83
C ARG A 95 -6.56 -8.13 10.10
N ASN A 96 -5.75 -9.06 10.55
CA ASN A 96 -4.95 -8.89 11.77
C ASN A 96 -3.84 -7.85 11.55
N LEU A 97 -3.16 -7.85 10.39
CA LEU A 97 -2.20 -6.82 9.99
C LEU A 97 -2.83 -5.42 10.02
N LEU A 98 -4.01 -5.25 9.39
CA LEU A 98 -4.73 -3.97 9.39
C LEU A 98 -5.15 -3.54 10.79
N ARG A 99 -5.52 -4.48 11.67
CA ARG A 99 -5.86 -4.17 13.06
C ARG A 99 -4.65 -3.65 13.83
N VAL A 100 -3.48 -4.28 13.68
CA VAL A 100 -2.23 -3.83 14.30
C VAL A 100 -1.85 -2.45 13.78
N GLN A 101 -1.91 -2.23 12.46
CA GLN A 101 -1.69 -0.92 11.86
C GLN A 101 -2.58 0.17 12.46
N MET A 102 -3.88 -0.09 12.61
CA MET A 102 -4.80 0.86 13.23
C MET A 102 -4.42 1.18 14.68
N GLY A 103 -3.92 0.19 15.41
CA GLY A 103 -3.37 0.40 16.76
C GLY A 103 -2.16 1.34 16.76
N VAL A 104 -1.23 1.16 15.83
CA VAL A 104 -0.07 2.04 15.66
C VAL A 104 -0.52 3.45 15.28
N PHE A 105 -1.45 3.60 14.34
CA PHE A 105 -2.00 4.90 13.94
C PHE A 105 -2.64 5.64 15.12
N ALA A 106 -3.42 4.95 15.94
CA ALA A 106 -4.01 5.53 17.13
C ALA A 106 -2.96 6.06 18.11
N GLN A 107 -1.85 5.33 18.30
CA GLN A 107 -0.75 5.74 19.19
C GLN A 107 0.05 6.91 18.63
N THR A 108 0.16 7.06 17.31
CA THR A 108 0.91 8.15 16.65
C THR A 108 0.08 9.38 16.34
N GLY A 109 -1.20 9.38 16.73
CA GLY A 109 -2.11 10.50 16.48
C GLY A 109 -2.56 10.62 15.02
N THR A 110 -2.48 9.54 14.25
CA THR A 110 -2.99 9.46 12.89
C THR A 110 -4.51 9.30 12.93
N ALA A 111 -5.22 10.37 12.55
CA ALA A 111 -6.66 10.46 12.75
C ALA A 111 -7.50 9.83 11.62
N VAL A 112 -6.91 9.70 10.43
CA VAL A 112 -7.61 9.23 9.23
C VAL A 112 -6.83 8.06 8.62
N GLY A 113 -7.55 6.98 8.29
CA GLY A 113 -7.01 5.88 7.49
C GLY A 113 -7.67 5.85 6.12
N ALA A 114 -6.89 5.85 5.03
CA ALA A 114 -7.40 5.76 3.67
C ALA A 114 -6.61 4.74 2.85
N LEU A 115 -7.24 4.15 1.83
CA LEU A 115 -6.60 3.21 0.92
C LEU A 115 -7.30 3.18 -0.44
N HIS A 116 -6.60 2.70 -1.44
CA HIS A 116 -7.17 2.35 -2.75
C HIS A 116 -7.47 0.84 -2.77
N PRO A 117 -8.74 0.42 -2.76
CA PRO A 117 -9.10 -0.98 -2.58
C PRO A 117 -9.04 -1.77 -3.88
N PHE A 118 -8.41 -2.95 -3.88
CA PHE A 118 -8.60 -3.95 -4.95
C PHE A 118 -10.00 -4.62 -4.88
N ASN A 119 -10.56 -4.71 -3.67
CA ASN A 119 -11.90 -5.22 -3.41
C ASN A 119 -12.54 -4.41 -2.27
N PRO A 120 -13.41 -3.45 -2.60
CA PRO A 120 -14.06 -2.61 -1.59
C PRO A 120 -14.84 -3.39 -0.52
N ALA A 121 -15.51 -4.48 -0.91
CA ALA A 121 -16.28 -5.29 0.04
C ALA A 121 -15.42 -5.95 1.11
N PHE A 122 -14.17 -6.27 0.78
CA PHE A 122 -13.19 -6.82 1.73
C PHE A 122 -12.85 -5.79 2.82
N TYR A 123 -12.50 -4.57 2.44
CA TYR A 123 -12.13 -3.50 3.39
C TYR A 123 -13.32 -2.95 4.17
N ARG A 124 -14.51 -2.96 3.56
CA ARG A 124 -15.74 -2.56 4.26
C ARG A 124 -16.01 -3.42 5.49
N LYS A 125 -15.73 -4.73 5.44
CA LYS A 125 -15.83 -5.64 6.60
C LYS A 125 -14.86 -5.29 7.73
N MET A 126 -13.87 -4.44 7.46
CA MET A 126 -12.85 -3.99 8.42
C MET A 126 -13.07 -2.55 8.88
N GLY A 127 -14.24 -1.96 8.56
CA GLY A 127 -14.61 -0.62 9.01
C GLY A 127 -14.31 0.52 8.05
N TYR A 128 -13.75 0.25 6.86
CA TYR A 128 -13.54 1.27 5.85
C TYR A 128 -14.85 1.63 5.15
N GLY A 129 -15.07 2.93 4.92
CA GLY A 129 -16.17 3.47 4.12
C GLY A 129 -15.72 3.93 2.75
N TYR A 130 -16.66 4.13 1.83
CA TYR A 130 -16.37 4.84 0.59
C TYR A 130 -16.24 6.34 0.88
N CYS A 131 -15.20 6.99 0.35
CA CYS A 131 -15.04 8.44 0.50
C CYS A 131 -14.97 9.18 -0.83
N THR A 132 -14.47 8.55 -1.89
CA THR A 132 -14.32 9.17 -3.22
C THR A 132 -14.32 8.11 -4.31
N GLU A 133 -14.57 8.54 -5.53
CA GLU A 133 -14.48 7.73 -6.74
C GLU A 133 -13.33 8.24 -7.60
N GLN A 134 -12.65 7.33 -8.28
CA GLN A 134 -11.66 7.65 -9.29
C GLN A 134 -12.27 7.41 -10.67
N VAL A 135 -12.26 8.43 -11.50
CA VAL A 135 -12.68 8.33 -12.89
C VAL A 135 -11.43 8.38 -13.77
N MET A 136 -11.23 7.33 -14.56
CA MET A 136 -10.12 7.27 -15.52
C MET A 136 -10.64 7.60 -16.91
N TYR A 137 -10.08 8.63 -17.53
CA TYR A 137 -10.33 8.99 -18.91
C TYR A 137 -9.19 8.52 -19.79
N SER A 138 -9.47 7.69 -20.78
CA SER A 138 -8.47 7.19 -21.74
C SER A 138 -8.88 7.57 -23.18
N PRO A 139 -8.81 8.85 -23.56
CA PRO A 139 -9.16 9.27 -24.90
C PRO A 139 -8.08 8.80 -25.89
N ARG A 140 -8.49 8.44 -27.11
CA ARG A 140 -7.52 8.25 -28.18
C ARG A 140 -6.88 9.59 -28.54
N PRO A 141 -5.57 9.66 -28.83
CA PRO A 141 -4.86 10.92 -29.09
C PRO A 141 -5.52 11.79 -30.15
N GLN A 142 -6.12 11.20 -31.19
CA GLN A 142 -6.83 11.89 -32.26
C GLN A 142 -8.06 12.69 -31.80
N TYR A 143 -8.62 12.38 -30.63
CA TYR A 143 -9.78 13.11 -30.05
C TYR A 143 -9.35 14.19 -29.07
N ILE A 144 -8.05 14.29 -28.76
CA ILE A 144 -7.53 15.37 -27.92
C ILE A 144 -7.36 16.59 -28.80
N ARG A 145 -8.28 17.54 -28.71
CA ARG A 145 -8.15 18.81 -29.43
C ARG A 145 -7.11 19.68 -28.77
N SER A 146 -6.24 20.27 -29.60
CA SER A 146 -5.31 21.28 -29.13
C SER A 146 -6.04 22.60 -28.95
N TYR A 147 -6.25 23.02 -27.71
CA TYR A 147 -6.83 24.31 -27.38
C TYR A 147 -5.74 25.23 -26.77
N GLY A 148 -5.66 26.46 -27.29
CA GLY A 148 -4.97 27.57 -26.61
C GLY A 148 -3.46 27.46 -26.49
N ASP A 149 -2.95 28.11 -25.49
CA ASP A 149 -1.54 28.20 -25.16
C ASP A 149 -0.97 26.84 -24.70
N LYS A 150 0.12 26.43 -25.32
CA LYS A 150 0.87 25.21 -25.01
C LYS A 150 2.08 25.44 -24.11
N SER A 151 2.30 26.66 -23.64
CA SER A 151 3.48 27.03 -22.83
C SER A 151 3.60 26.25 -21.52
N GLY A 152 2.47 25.73 -21.00
CA GLY A 152 2.43 24.90 -19.80
C GLY A 152 2.63 23.40 -20.05
N LEU A 153 2.84 22.95 -21.31
CA LEU A 153 3.05 21.56 -21.64
C LEU A 153 4.55 21.24 -21.64
N SER A 154 4.98 20.28 -20.87
CA SER A 154 6.32 19.72 -20.91
C SER A 154 6.27 18.25 -21.32
N TYR A 155 7.26 17.82 -22.07
CA TYR A 155 7.45 16.40 -22.36
C TYR A 155 7.98 15.72 -21.08
N ALA A 156 7.23 14.78 -20.54
CA ALA A 156 7.81 13.86 -19.57
C ALA A 156 8.72 12.91 -20.37
N GLY A 157 10.03 13.07 -20.24
CA GLY A 157 11.01 12.20 -20.88
C GLY A 157 10.81 10.73 -20.48
N PRO A 158 11.50 9.81 -21.20
CA PRO A 158 11.42 8.38 -20.91
C PRO A 158 11.91 8.05 -19.49
#